data_590f6eb0621526bbbe08cd415d6ba958
#
_entry.id   590f6eb0621526bbbe08cd415d6ba958
#
_cell.length_a   1.000
_cell.length_b   1.000
_cell.length_c   1.000
_cell.angle_alpha   90.00
_cell.angle_beta   90.00
_cell.angle_gamma   90.00
#
_symmetry.space_group_name_H-M   'P 1'
#
loop_
_entity.id
_entity.type
_entity.pdbx_description
1 polymer ?
#
loop_
_entity_poly.entity_id
_entity_poly.type
_entity_poly.pdbx_seq_one_letter_code
_entity_poly.pdbx_strand_id
1 'polypeptide(L)'
;MVRSRIDSSAGTRGQFILTGSSAPHDIEMIRHSGAGRIARVHMRPMTSYEAGATPGGVSLHGLFDDKGITSQRCDSSIESIARWCCRGGWPSILDLDDEDALETPAQYLRNLIEVNMPQLRRSPDTTRSLLRALSMNLAQAPTMSTLSKDMGSEGEDKSRHTIKAYLDDLRAMYLLEDVSGWEPAARGKKRVRIKPKRYFVDPSLPAAMLGLSPSKLLRDTQTLGGLFETLVCRDLLTFIDTLPGVGNSLAYYRDDKGLEVDFIIELADGRWGAFEVKLSSMGITDRAVERLHKFRELMTGNPMTQTSEPSFLGFIVGQGEFAYQRDDGLLVLPYACIEP
;
A
#
# COMPACT_ATOMS: atom_id res chain seq x y z
N MET A 1 11.58 24.40 23.97
CA MET A 1 12.34 23.55 24.90
C MET A 1 13.11 22.45 24.17
N VAL A 2 12.50 21.55 23.38
CA VAL A 2 13.21 20.45 22.64
C VAL A 2 14.29 21.02 21.70
N ARG A 3 13.99 22.01 20.88
CA ARG A 3 14.96 22.64 19.94
C ARG A 3 16.19 23.16 20.63
N SER A 4 16.00 23.97 21.70
CA SER A 4 17.11 24.55 22.46
C SER A 4 18.05 23.48 23.02
N ARG A 5 17.50 22.31 23.38
CA ARG A 5 18.26 21.17 23.88
C ARG A 5 19.04 20.46 22.79
N ILE A 6 18.43 20.28 21.60
CA ILE A 6 19.10 19.71 20.41
C ILE A 6 20.26 20.65 19.98
N ASP A 7 20.03 21.96 19.97
CA ASP A 7 21.05 22.94 19.56
C ASP A 7 22.22 23.03 20.55
N SER A 8 21.99 22.75 21.85
CA SER A 8 23.02 22.72 22.87
C SER A 8 23.81 21.41 22.97
N SER A 9 23.30 20.33 22.42
CA SER A 9 23.95 19.00 22.44
C SER A 9 24.58 18.69 21.10
N ALA A 10 25.64 19.43 20.74
CA ALA A 10 26.33 19.37 19.47
C ALA A 10 26.63 17.89 19.05
N GLY A 11 25.95 17.40 18.01
CA GLY A 11 26.30 16.15 17.30
C GLY A 11 25.58 14.88 17.75
N THR A 12 24.81 14.87 18.83
CA THR A 12 24.09 13.67 19.26
C THR A 12 22.73 13.56 18.57
N ARG A 13 22.52 12.49 17.79
CA ARG A 13 21.25 12.21 17.09
C ARG A 13 20.33 11.33 17.94
N GLY A 14 19.02 11.32 17.65
CA GLY A 14 18.07 10.39 18.28
C GLY A 14 17.74 10.66 19.74
N GLN A 15 17.93 11.90 20.23
CA GLN A 15 17.70 12.25 21.64
C GLN A 15 16.23 12.34 22.04
N PHE A 16 15.33 12.55 21.07
CA PHE A 16 13.90 12.73 21.31
C PHE A 16 13.08 11.97 20.28
N ILE A 17 12.07 11.29 20.74
CA ILE A 17 11.00 10.73 19.94
C ILE A 17 9.75 11.56 20.24
N LEU A 18 9.21 12.23 19.21
CA LEU A 18 7.98 13.00 19.30
C LEU A 18 6.89 12.19 18.58
N THR A 19 5.85 11.85 19.29
CA THR A 19 4.68 11.15 18.74
C THR A 19 3.47 12.08 18.78
N GLY A 20 2.60 11.98 17.80
CA GLY A 20 1.37 12.74 17.74
C GLY A 20 0.40 12.13 16.75
N SER A 21 -0.89 12.20 17.11
CA SER A 21 -2.02 11.81 16.26
C SER A 21 -2.71 13.01 15.62
N SER A 22 -2.14 14.21 15.75
CA SER A 22 -2.78 15.42 15.26
C SER A 22 -2.71 15.51 13.74
N ALA A 23 -3.86 15.81 13.15
CA ALA A 23 -3.97 16.18 11.76
C ALA A 23 -3.04 17.36 11.42
N PRO A 24 -2.50 17.40 10.23
CA PRO A 24 -1.35 18.21 9.86
C PRO A 24 -1.62 19.69 9.60
N HIS A 25 -2.62 20.30 10.20
CA HIS A 25 -2.82 21.75 10.05
C HIS A 25 -1.58 22.57 10.45
N ASP A 26 -0.70 22.02 11.28
CA ASP A 26 0.55 22.65 11.74
C ASP A 26 1.79 22.16 10.98
N ILE A 27 1.66 21.35 9.92
CA ILE A 27 2.83 20.81 9.19
C ILE A 27 3.68 21.94 8.60
N GLU A 28 3.09 23.03 8.13
CA GLU A 28 3.86 24.17 7.61
C GLU A 28 4.67 24.84 8.70
N MET A 29 4.12 25.04 9.88
CA MET A 29 4.87 25.58 11.03
C MET A 29 6.01 24.63 11.45
N ILE A 30 5.80 23.33 11.41
CA ILE A 30 6.81 22.34 11.74
C ILE A 30 7.87 22.23 10.63
N ARG A 31 7.49 22.37 9.34
CA ARG A 31 8.41 22.33 8.20
C ARG A 31 9.48 23.41 8.28
N HIS A 32 9.10 24.64 8.60
CA HIS A 32 10.05 25.75 8.64
C HIS A 32 11.00 25.72 9.84
N SER A 33 10.71 24.93 10.86
CA SER A 33 11.42 24.99 12.13
C SER A 33 12.29 23.78 12.47
N GLY A 34 12.25 22.73 11.68
CA GLY A 34 12.93 21.46 11.94
C GLY A 34 13.91 21.00 10.86
N ALA A 35 14.17 21.81 9.83
CA ALA A 35 15.06 21.44 8.72
C ALA A 35 16.43 20.98 9.24
N GLY A 36 16.84 19.75 8.86
CA GLY A 36 18.11 19.13 9.27
C GLY A 36 18.18 18.59 10.71
N ARG A 37 17.10 18.71 11.51
CA ARG A 37 17.07 18.31 12.93
C ARG A 37 16.02 17.25 13.24
N ILE A 38 15.06 17.01 12.37
CA ILE A 38 13.93 16.09 12.56
C ILE A 38 13.89 15.11 11.40
N ALA A 39 13.98 13.82 11.70
CA ALA A 39 13.56 12.75 10.81
C ALA A 39 12.09 12.43 11.12
N ARG A 40 11.31 12.17 10.08
CA ARG A 40 9.90 11.75 10.19
C ARG A 40 9.79 10.28 9.85
N VAL A 41 9.10 9.56 10.71
CA VAL A 41 8.72 8.17 10.47
C VAL A 41 7.21 8.13 10.35
N HIS A 42 6.71 7.60 9.25
CA HIS A 42 5.29 7.33 9.07
C HIS A 42 4.99 5.95 9.66
N MET A 43 4.24 5.89 10.75
CA MET A 43 3.78 4.64 11.33
C MET A 43 2.50 4.20 10.63
N ARG A 44 2.56 3.06 9.96
CA ARG A 44 1.40 2.39 9.37
C ARG A 44 0.79 1.38 10.34
N PRO A 45 -0.44 0.88 10.09
CA PRO A 45 -0.92 -0.32 10.77
C PRO A 45 0.10 -1.45 10.65
N MET A 46 0.13 -2.35 11.63
CA MET A 46 1.07 -3.47 11.65
C MET A 46 0.89 -4.35 10.42
N THR A 47 2.00 -4.81 9.86
CA THR A 47 1.99 -5.86 8.85
C THR A 47 1.50 -7.18 9.46
N SER A 48 1.10 -8.12 8.61
CA SER A 48 0.72 -9.44 9.10
C SER A 48 1.90 -10.17 9.75
N TYR A 49 3.13 -9.90 9.30
CA TYR A 49 4.35 -10.40 9.91
C TYR A 49 4.61 -9.80 11.30
N GLU A 50 4.53 -8.48 11.46
CA GLU A 50 4.67 -7.80 12.75
C GLU A 50 3.61 -8.22 13.77
N ALA A 51 2.39 -8.49 13.30
CA ALA A 51 1.31 -9.01 14.13
C ALA A 51 1.45 -10.50 14.52
N GLY A 52 2.50 -11.18 14.04
CA GLY A 52 2.71 -12.61 14.26
C GLY A 52 1.68 -13.50 13.57
N ALA A 53 0.91 -12.94 12.63
CA ALA A 53 -0.13 -13.67 11.88
C ALA A 53 0.45 -14.49 10.72
N THR A 54 1.64 -14.15 10.26
CA THR A 54 2.37 -14.87 9.20
C THR A 54 3.79 -15.22 9.66
N PRO A 55 4.33 -16.39 9.25
CA PRO A 55 5.62 -16.87 9.73
C PRO A 55 6.82 -16.16 9.07
N GLY A 56 6.63 -15.54 7.89
CA GLY A 56 7.76 -15.04 7.10
C GLY A 56 8.60 -16.15 6.46
N GLY A 57 9.84 -15.82 6.10
CA GLY A 57 10.86 -16.75 5.60
C GLY A 57 11.43 -16.41 4.23
N VAL A 58 10.82 -15.46 3.51
CA VAL A 58 11.40 -14.86 2.30
C VAL A 58 11.59 -13.39 2.57
N SER A 59 12.82 -12.98 2.84
CA SER A 59 13.15 -11.59 3.11
C SER A 59 13.12 -10.76 1.83
N LEU A 60 12.36 -9.67 1.86
CA LEU A 60 12.34 -8.70 0.77
C LEU A 60 13.74 -8.12 0.52
N HIS A 61 14.48 -7.83 1.58
CA HIS A 61 15.89 -7.42 1.49
C HIS A 61 16.74 -8.49 0.79
N GLY A 62 16.56 -9.76 1.18
CA GLY A 62 17.30 -10.89 0.60
C GLY A 62 17.06 -11.06 -0.90
N LEU A 63 15.88 -10.70 -1.41
CA LEU A 63 15.59 -10.75 -2.84
C LEU A 63 16.42 -9.76 -3.66
N PHE A 64 16.84 -8.65 -3.07
CA PHE A 64 17.75 -7.69 -3.72
C PHE A 64 19.22 -8.09 -3.65
N ASP A 65 19.59 -9.00 -2.77
CA ASP A 65 20.98 -9.43 -2.53
C ASP A 65 21.34 -10.74 -3.23
N ASP A 66 20.58 -11.19 -4.22
CA ASP A 66 20.78 -12.44 -4.97
C ASP A 66 20.90 -13.70 -4.08
N LYS A 67 20.34 -13.67 -2.88
CA LYS A 67 20.43 -14.81 -1.95
C LYS A 67 19.61 -16.01 -2.39
N GLY A 68 18.86 -15.86 -3.48
CA GLY A 68 17.96 -16.89 -4.00
C GLY A 68 16.84 -17.25 -3.01
N ILE A 69 15.83 -17.95 -3.49
CA ILE A 69 14.79 -18.49 -2.62
C ILE A 69 15.08 -19.97 -2.41
N THR A 70 15.28 -20.37 -1.16
CA THR A 70 15.14 -21.76 -0.79
C THR A 70 13.66 -22.07 -0.72
N SER A 71 13.21 -23.16 -1.34
CA SER A 71 11.79 -23.55 -1.27
C SER A 71 11.35 -23.63 0.19
N GLN A 72 10.44 -22.77 0.57
CA GLN A 72 9.94 -22.65 1.95
C GLN A 72 8.45 -22.90 1.99
N ARG A 73 8.03 -23.72 2.95
CA ARG A 73 6.62 -23.98 3.18
C ARG A 73 6.01 -22.85 4.02
N CYS A 74 4.94 -22.29 3.50
CA CYS A 74 4.14 -21.26 4.17
C CYS A 74 2.66 -21.51 3.87
N ASP A 75 1.96 -22.07 4.80
CA ASP A 75 0.52 -22.33 4.62
C ASP A 75 -0.23 -21.00 4.63
N SER A 76 -0.77 -20.62 3.47
CA SER A 76 -1.65 -19.47 3.31
C SER A 76 -2.94 -19.91 2.63
N SER A 77 -4.07 -19.64 3.26
CA SER A 77 -5.39 -19.98 2.74
C SER A 77 -6.18 -18.73 2.35
N ILE A 78 -7.15 -18.91 1.47
CA ILE A 78 -8.03 -17.82 1.05
C ILE A 78 -8.87 -17.29 2.23
N GLU A 79 -9.22 -18.18 3.19
CA GLU A 79 -9.93 -17.84 4.42
C GLU A 79 -9.08 -16.94 5.32
N SER A 80 -7.79 -17.26 5.46
CA SER A 80 -6.84 -16.43 6.20
C SER A 80 -6.71 -15.05 5.58
N ILE A 81 -6.62 -14.96 4.25
CA ILE A 81 -6.57 -13.68 3.53
C ILE A 81 -7.85 -12.87 3.78
N ALA A 82 -9.03 -13.48 3.62
CA ALA A 82 -10.30 -12.80 3.88
C ALA A 82 -10.40 -12.28 5.33
N ARG A 83 -9.91 -13.09 6.28
CA ARG A 83 -9.85 -12.72 7.70
C ARG A 83 -8.91 -11.53 7.92
N TRP A 84 -7.69 -11.56 7.41
CA TRP A 84 -6.71 -10.47 7.57
C TRP A 84 -7.19 -9.18 6.92
N CYS A 85 -7.82 -9.27 5.75
CA CYS A 85 -8.40 -8.11 5.09
C CYS A 85 -9.52 -7.44 5.90
N CYS A 86 -10.31 -8.20 6.65
CA CYS A 86 -11.38 -7.65 7.48
C CYS A 86 -10.88 -7.17 8.86
N ARG A 87 -9.96 -7.92 9.46
CA ARG A 87 -9.43 -7.64 10.80
C ARG A 87 -8.50 -6.42 10.80
N GLY A 88 -7.60 -6.33 9.83
CA GLY A 88 -6.60 -5.27 9.73
C GLY A 88 -5.40 -5.45 10.67
N GLY A 89 -4.48 -4.49 10.60
CA GLY A 89 -3.23 -4.46 11.36
C GLY A 89 -3.24 -3.50 12.55
N TRP A 90 -4.34 -3.41 13.28
CA TRP A 90 -4.48 -2.49 14.41
C TRP A 90 -3.86 -3.08 15.68
N PRO A 91 -2.87 -2.42 16.33
CA PRO A 91 -2.26 -2.96 17.55
C PRO A 91 -3.27 -3.28 18.67
N SER A 92 -4.36 -2.52 18.74
CA SER A 92 -5.40 -2.67 19.78
C SER A 92 -6.24 -3.95 19.66
N ILE A 93 -6.13 -4.68 18.54
CA ILE A 93 -6.94 -5.89 18.31
C ILE A 93 -6.15 -7.18 18.38
N LEU A 94 -4.85 -7.13 18.69
CA LEU A 94 -3.99 -8.32 18.66
C LEU A 94 -4.52 -9.44 19.56
N ASP A 95 -5.00 -9.07 20.74
CA ASP A 95 -5.52 -10.01 21.76
C ASP A 95 -7.04 -10.25 21.67
N LEU A 96 -7.72 -9.63 20.68
CA LEU A 96 -9.16 -9.79 20.49
C LEU A 96 -9.47 -11.00 19.60
N ASP A 97 -10.63 -11.60 19.82
CA ASP A 97 -11.17 -12.55 18.84
C ASP A 97 -11.59 -11.86 17.53
N ASP A 98 -12.00 -12.65 16.54
CA ASP A 98 -12.30 -12.10 15.21
C ASP A 98 -13.56 -11.23 15.19
N GLU A 99 -14.56 -11.54 16.02
CA GLU A 99 -15.82 -10.81 16.05
C GLU A 99 -15.61 -9.42 16.64
N ASP A 100 -14.94 -9.35 17.78
CA ASP A 100 -14.60 -8.08 18.44
C ASP A 100 -13.61 -7.25 17.61
N ALA A 101 -12.64 -7.90 16.96
CA ALA A 101 -11.66 -7.22 16.12
C ALA A 101 -12.28 -6.48 14.93
N LEU A 102 -13.39 -6.98 14.35
CA LEU A 102 -14.09 -6.34 13.23
C LEU A 102 -14.78 -5.01 13.61
N GLU A 103 -15.05 -4.78 14.89
CA GLU A 103 -15.63 -3.54 15.38
C GLU A 103 -14.66 -2.36 15.29
N THR A 104 -13.34 -2.60 15.44
CA THR A 104 -12.33 -1.55 15.51
C THR A 104 -12.27 -0.68 14.23
N PRO A 105 -12.16 -1.22 13.02
CA PRO A 105 -12.15 -0.39 11.80
C PRO A 105 -13.48 0.34 11.58
N ALA A 106 -14.61 -0.25 11.96
CA ALA A 106 -15.91 0.40 11.88
C ALA A 106 -16.02 1.61 12.83
N GLN A 107 -15.54 1.46 14.06
CA GLN A 107 -15.48 2.56 15.04
C GLN A 107 -14.52 3.66 14.61
N TYR A 108 -13.36 3.28 14.06
CA TYR A 108 -12.41 4.24 13.52
C TYR A 108 -13.02 5.10 12.40
N LEU A 109 -13.70 4.46 11.44
CA LEU A 109 -14.40 5.17 10.35
C LEU A 109 -15.51 6.07 10.89
N ARG A 110 -16.28 5.63 11.87
CA ARG A 110 -17.31 6.45 12.50
C ARG A 110 -16.72 7.71 13.13
N ASN A 111 -15.65 7.57 13.91
CA ASN A 111 -14.94 8.71 14.50
C ASN A 111 -14.38 9.65 13.43
N LEU A 112 -13.79 9.11 12.39
CA LEU A 112 -13.27 9.90 11.26
C LEU A 112 -14.39 10.75 10.64
N ILE A 113 -15.52 10.13 10.30
CA ILE A 113 -16.65 10.76 9.59
C ILE A 113 -17.37 11.78 10.49
N GLU A 114 -17.64 11.40 11.74
CA GLU A 114 -18.53 12.17 12.62
C GLU A 114 -17.80 13.17 13.52
N VAL A 115 -16.49 13.00 13.72
CA VAL A 115 -15.69 13.87 14.60
C VAL A 115 -14.57 14.57 13.83
N ASN A 116 -13.66 13.83 13.21
CA ASN A 116 -12.45 14.43 12.64
C ASN A 116 -12.74 15.30 11.39
N MET A 117 -13.52 14.80 10.45
CA MET A 117 -13.84 15.54 9.21
C MET A 117 -14.64 16.81 9.48
N PRO A 118 -15.67 16.84 10.36
CA PRO A 118 -16.33 18.07 10.78
C PRO A 118 -15.43 19.12 11.40
N GLN A 119 -14.39 18.74 12.16
CA GLN A 119 -13.39 19.67 12.67
C GLN A 119 -12.64 20.40 11.54
N LEU A 120 -12.50 19.76 10.37
CA LEU A 120 -11.97 20.33 9.14
C LEU A 120 -13.06 21.05 8.30
N ARG A 121 -14.24 21.24 8.84
CA ARG A 121 -15.43 21.80 8.12
C ARG A 121 -15.84 20.99 6.91
N ARG A 122 -15.72 19.66 7.00
CA ARG A 122 -16.16 18.71 5.97
C ARG A 122 -17.49 18.06 6.37
N SER A 123 -18.38 17.90 5.38
CA SER A 123 -19.66 17.23 5.58
C SER A 123 -19.47 15.73 5.87
N PRO A 124 -20.10 15.18 6.91
CA PRO A 124 -20.10 13.75 7.17
C PRO A 124 -20.67 12.91 6.02
N ASP A 125 -21.76 13.36 5.40
CA ASP A 125 -22.42 12.64 4.31
C ASP A 125 -21.56 12.60 3.06
N THR A 126 -20.96 13.74 2.67
CA THR A 126 -20.00 13.80 1.56
C THR A 126 -18.78 12.93 1.85
N THR A 127 -18.28 12.93 3.10
CA THR A 127 -17.15 12.07 3.52
C THR A 127 -17.51 10.60 3.38
N ARG A 128 -18.68 10.19 3.90
CA ARG A 128 -19.17 8.81 3.83
C ARG A 128 -19.32 8.35 2.37
N SER A 129 -19.93 9.16 1.53
CA SER A 129 -20.12 8.85 0.11
C SER A 129 -18.79 8.74 -0.64
N LEU A 130 -17.81 9.61 -0.34
CA LEU A 130 -16.47 9.53 -0.94
C LEU A 130 -15.71 8.28 -0.47
N LEU A 131 -15.72 7.97 0.83
CA LEU A 131 -15.09 6.74 1.35
C LEU A 131 -15.71 5.49 0.75
N ARG A 132 -17.04 5.47 0.58
CA ARG A 132 -17.73 4.37 -0.10
C ARG A 132 -17.31 4.26 -1.56
N ALA A 133 -17.28 5.37 -2.31
CA ALA A 133 -16.82 5.39 -3.70
C ALA A 133 -15.37 4.90 -3.84
N LEU A 134 -14.48 5.30 -2.93
CA LEU A 134 -13.10 4.79 -2.88
C LEU A 134 -13.06 3.28 -2.59
N SER A 135 -13.89 2.80 -1.66
CA SER A 135 -13.96 1.38 -1.31
C SER A 135 -14.52 0.50 -2.44
N MET A 136 -15.29 1.07 -3.36
CA MET A 136 -15.75 0.39 -4.57
C MET A 136 -14.69 0.38 -5.69
N ASN A 137 -13.69 1.24 -5.61
CA ASN A 137 -12.61 1.38 -6.59
C ASN A 137 -11.24 0.98 -5.99
N LEU A 138 -11.20 -0.13 -5.26
CA LEU A 138 -9.98 -0.65 -4.62
C LEU A 138 -8.88 -0.92 -5.64
N ALA A 139 -7.65 -0.59 -5.27
CA ALA A 139 -6.46 -0.86 -6.07
C ALA A 139 -6.52 -0.26 -7.51
N GLN A 140 -7.29 0.82 -7.68
CA GLN A 140 -7.48 1.47 -8.96
C GLN A 140 -7.06 2.95 -8.90
N ALA A 141 -6.95 3.56 -10.08
CA ALA A 141 -6.68 4.99 -10.24
C ALA A 141 -7.93 5.73 -10.78
N PRO A 142 -9.05 5.78 -10.01
CA PRO A 142 -10.29 6.38 -10.49
C PRO A 142 -10.09 7.87 -10.80
N THR A 143 -10.80 8.34 -11.82
CA THR A 143 -10.84 9.78 -12.12
C THR A 143 -11.71 10.50 -11.11
N MET A 144 -11.56 11.82 -10.99
CA MET A 144 -12.48 12.63 -10.17
C MET A 144 -13.93 12.52 -10.67
N SER A 145 -14.13 12.34 -11.98
CA SER A 145 -15.45 12.11 -12.55
C SER A 145 -16.03 10.75 -12.18
N THR A 146 -15.18 9.71 -12.12
CA THR A 146 -15.60 8.39 -11.66
C THR A 146 -16.02 8.45 -10.18
N LEU A 147 -15.19 9.05 -9.33
CA LEU A 147 -15.53 9.22 -7.92
C LEU A 147 -16.81 10.02 -7.71
N SER A 148 -16.96 11.16 -8.42
CA SER A 148 -18.18 11.98 -8.35
C SER A 148 -19.43 11.16 -8.71
N LYS A 149 -19.36 10.36 -9.77
CA LYS A 149 -20.47 9.50 -10.19
C LYS A 149 -20.77 8.41 -9.14
N ASP A 150 -19.73 7.78 -8.59
CA ASP A 150 -19.88 6.68 -7.63
C ASP A 150 -20.35 7.18 -6.24
N MET A 151 -20.17 8.48 -5.95
CA MET A 151 -20.73 9.13 -4.77
C MET A 151 -22.26 9.36 -4.88
N GLY A 152 -22.87 9.15 -6.05
CA GLY A 152 -24.28 9.39 -6.30
C GLY A 152 -24.66 10.86 -6.17
N SER A 153 -25.86 11.16 -5.65
CA SER A 153 -26.37 12.53 -5.48
C SER A 153 -25.43 13.46 -4.71
N GLU A 154 -24.71 12.94 -3.73
CA GLU A 154 -23.71 13.70 -2.97
C GLU A 154 -22.51 14.14 -3.83
N GLY A 155 -22.19 13.40 -4.89
CA GLY A 155 -21.07 13.71 -5.80
C GLY A 155 -21.46 14.65 -6.93
N GLU A 156 -22.70 14.60 -7.41
CA GLU A 156 -23.19 15.38 -8.54
C GLU A 156 -23.09 16.90 -8.30
N ASP A 157 -23.34 17.32 -7.06
CA ASP A 157 -23.26 18.72 -6.64
C ASP A 157 -21.85 19.17 -6.25
N LYS A 158 -20.84 18.28 -6.27
CA LYS A 158 -19.49 18.60 -5.83
C LYS A 158 -18.57 18.88 -7.00
N SER A 159 -17.89 20.02 -6.92
CA SER A 159 -16.81 20.33 -7.87
C SER A 159 -15.65 19.34 -7.74
N ARG A 160 -14.89 19.17 -8.83
CA ARG A 160 -13.62 18.39 -8.79
C ARG A 160 -12.64 18.93 -7.73
N HIS A 161 -12.66 20.24 -7.51
CA HIS A 161 -11.83 20.88 -6.50
C HIS A 161 -12.27 20.48 -5.09
N THR A 162 -13.57 20.41 -4.84
CA THR A 162 -14.13 19.96 -3.56
C THR A 162 -13.73 18.53 -3.26
N ILE A 163 -13.94 17.60 -4.21
CA ILE A 163 -13.56 16.17 -4.03
C ILE A 163 -12.04 16.07 -3.77
N LYS A 164 -11.23 16.83 -4.53
CA LYS A 164 -9.79 16.86 -4.32
C LYS A 164 -9.43 17.31 -2.90
N ALA A 165 -10.08 18.34 -2.38
CA ALA A 165 -9.82 18.83 -1.03
C ALA A 165 -10.13 17.78 0.05
N TYR A 166 -11.22 17.01 -0.09
CA TYR A 166 -11.51 15.88 0.80
C TYR A 166 -10.44 14.78 0.71
N LEU A 167 -9.99 14.45 -0.50
CA LEU A 167 -8.90 13.48 -0.69
C LEU A 167 -7.59 13.94 -0.05
N ASP A 168 -7.28 15.24 -0.15
CA ASP A 168 -6.07 15.81 0.44
C ASP A 168 -6.13 15.75 1.98
N ASP A 169 -7.31 15.99 2.58
CA ASP A 169 -7.52 15.82 4.02
C ASP A 169 -7.39 14.37 4.47
N LEU A 170 -7.98 13.42 3.72
CA LEU A 170 -7.87 11.98 4.01
C LEU A 170 -6.42 11.48 3.94
N ARG A 171 -5.62 11.98 2.98
CA ARG A 171 -4.18 11.71 2.93
C ARG A 171 -3.43 12.32 4.10
N ALA A 172 -3.76 13.55 4.43
CA ALA A 172 -3.16 14.26 5.54
C ALA A 172 -3.43 13.57 6.89
N MET A 173 -4.55 12.84 7.00
CA MET A 173 -4.89 11.99 8.13
C MET A 173 -4.30 10.58 8.03
N TYR A 174 -3.46 10.31 7.04
CA TYR A 174 -2.85 8.99 6.82
C TYR A 174 -3.87 7.86 6.60
N LEU A 175 -5.03 8.17 6.03
CA LEU A 175 -6.04 7.18 5.70
C LEU A 175 -5.84 6.56 4.32
N LEU A 176 -5.24 7.33 3.41
CA LEU A 176 -4.98 6.95 2.03
C LEU A 176 -3.49 7.02 1.71
N GLU A 177 -3.02 6.01 1.00
CA GLU A 177 -1.71 5.94 0.38
C GLU A 177 -1.85 6.07 -1.14
N ASP A 178 -1.03 6.90 -1.75
CA ASP A 178 -0.96 7.06 -3.21
C ASP A 178 0.29 6.36 -3.74
N VAL A 179 0.11 5.28 -4.50
CA VAL A 179 1.19 4.58 -5.21
C VAL A 179 1.32 5.19 -6.60
N SER A 180 2.45 5.83 -6.86
CA SER A 180 2.72 6.55 -8.11
C SER A 180 3.00 5.60 -9.27
N GLY A 181 2.77 6.05 -10.50
CA GLY A 181 3.24 5.33 -11.69
C GLY A 181 4.77 5.33 -11.75
N TRP A 182 5.34 4.17 -12.10
CA TRP A 182 6.78 3.99 -12.29
C TRP A 182 7.21 4.33 -13.71
N GLU A 183 8.31 5.03 -13.83
CA GLU A 183 9.02 5.24 -15.08
C GLU A 183 10.51 5.22 -14.78
N PRO A 184 11.29 4.32 -15.40
CA PRO A 184 12.70 4.12 -15.07
C PRO A 184 13.58 5.33 -15.38
N ALA A 185 13.16 6.20 -16.32
CA ALA A 185 13.91 7.40 -16.66
C ALA A 185 13.62 8.51 -15.64
N ALA A 186 14.63 8.95 -14.89
CA ALA A 186 14.54 10.01 -13.88
C ALA A 186 13.93 11.33 -14.40
N ARG A 187 13.98 11.58 -15.73
CA ARG A 187 13.42 12.75 -16.40
C ARG A 187 12.20 12.42 -17.27
N GLY A 188 11.56 11.27 -17.08
CA GLY A 188 10.41 10.84 -17.87
C GLY A 188 9.22 11.77 -17.66
N LYS A 189 8.77 12.44 -18.73
CA LYS A 189 7.59 13.31 -18.69
C LYS A 189 6.29 12.55 -18.42
N LYS A 190 6.26 11.23 -18.64
CA LYS A 190 5.10 10.37 -18.42
C LYS A 190 4.83 10.14 -16.93
N ARG A 191 5.87 10.06 -16.08
CA ARG A 191 5.76 9.88 -14.62
C ARG A 191 4.79 10.86 -13.97
N VAL A 192 4.77 12.12 -14.45
CA VAL A 192 3.89 13.18 -13.93
C VAL A 192 2.44 13.04 -14.45
N ARG A 193 2.22 12.27 -15.52
CA ARG A 193 0.90 12.13 -16.16
C ARG A 193 0.14 10.88 -15.74
N ILE A 194 0.82 9.88 -15.18
CA ILE A 194 0.18 8.65 -14.69
C ILE A 194 -0.47 8.98 -13.35
N LYS A 195 -1.80 8.75 -13.25
CA LYS A 195 -2.53 8.98 -11.99
C LYS A 195 -2.10 7.94 -10.96
N PRO A 196 -1.91 8.31 -9.69
CA PRO A 196 -1.61 7.34 -8.68
C PRO A 196 -2.77 6.36 -8.48
N LYS A 197 -2.46 5.09 -8.24
CA LYS A 197 -3.38 4.15 -7.62
C LYS A 197 -3.59 4.57 -6.17
N ARG A 198 -4.83 4.48 -5.67
CA ARG A 198 -5.14 4.84 -4.29
C ARG A 198 -5.48 3.62 -3.49
N TYR A 199 -4.79 3.48 -2.38
CA TYR A 199 -5.01 2.43 -1.42
C TYR A 199 -5.47 3.04 -0.09
N PHE A 200 -6.32 2.35 0.63
CA PHE A 200 -6.47 2.64 2.05
C PHE A 200 -5.21 2.17 2.78
N VAL A 201 -4.88 2.85 3.86
CA VAL A 201 -3.73 2.49 4.71
C VAL A 201 -3.84 1.08 5.28
N ASP A 202 -5.07 0.57 5.38
CA ASP A 202 -5.39 -0.78 5.84
C ASP A 202 -6.65 -1.32 5.14
N PRO A 203 -6.66 -2.58 4.67
CA PRO A 203 -7.79 -3.17 3.95
C PRO A 203 -9.06 -3.32 4.80
N SER A 204 -8.95 -3.32 6.12
CA SER A 204 -10.12 -3.43 7.00
C SER A 204 -11.02 -2.18 6.94
N LEU A 205 -10.46 -1.03 6.60
CA LEU A 205 -11.25 0.20 6.46
C LEU A 205 -12.25 0.10 5.30
N PRO A 206 -11.86 -0.19 4.06
CA PRO A 206 -12.82 -0.37 2.97
C PRO A 206 -13.72 -1.60 3.20
N ALA A 207 -13.23 -2.67 3.83
CA ALA A 207 -14.06 -3.81 4.20
C ALA A 207 -15.19 -3.40 5.15
N ALA A 208 -14.88 -2.66 6.20
CA ALA A 208 -15.87 -2.12 7.14
C ALA A 208 -16.82 -1.10 6.49
N MET A 209 -16.30 -0.20 5.61
CA MET A 209 -17.13 0.77 4.87
C MET A 209 -18.18 0.08 3.98
N LEU A 210 -17.86 -1.08 3.41
CA LEU A 210 -18.77 -1.87 2.58
C LEU A 210 -19.60 -2.88 3.38
N GLY A 211 -19.44 -2.97 4.70
CA GLY A 211 -20.15 -3.92 5.56
C GLY A 211 -19.81 -5.37 5.27
N LEU A 212 -18.56 -5.63 4.95
CA LEU A 212 -18.05 -6.96 4.59
C LEU A 212 -17.56 -7.70 5.83
N SER A 213 -17.75 -9.02 5.80
CA SER A 213 -17.18 -9.97 6.75
C SER A 213 -16.35 -11.00 5.98
N PRO A 214 -15.46 -11.77 6.64
CA PRO A 214 -14.71 -12.80 5.95
C PRO A 214 -15.59 -13.76 5.12
N SER A 215 -16.72 -14.19 5.67
CA SER A 215 -17.67 -15.08 4.98
C SER A 215 -18.34 -14.45 3.76
N LYS A 216 -18.59 -13.14 3.76
CA LYS A 216 -19.10 -12.43 2.57
C LYS A 216 -18.02 -12.28 1.51
N LEU A 217 -16.77 -12.00 1.91
CA LEU A 217 -15.63 -11.86 1.00
C LEU A 217 -15.31 -13.15 0.22
N LEU A 218 -15.44 -14.29 0.87
CA LEU A 218 -15.24 -15.60 0.19
C LEU A 218 -16.22 -15.85 -0.96
N ARG A 219 -17.33 -15.10 -1.02
CA ARG A 219 -18.32 -15.17 -2.10
C ARG A 219 -18.13 -14.08 -3.15
N ASP A 220 -17.27 -13.10 -2.89
CA ASP A 220 -16.96 -11.99 -3.79
C ASP A 220 -15.45 -11.91 -4.00
N THR A 221 -14.95 -12.76 -4.86
CA THR A 221 -13.52 -12.87 -5.17
C THR A 221 -12.96 -11.62 -5.83
N GLN A 222 -13.79 -10.82 -6.51
CA GLN A 222 -13.35 -9.57 -7.12
C GLN A 222 -13.02 -8.54 -6.03
N THR A 223 -13.91 -8.32 -5.08
CA THR A 223 -13.66 -7.41 -3.94
C THR A 223 -12.52 -7.94 -3.07
N LEU A 224 -12.48 -9.26 -2.81
CA LEU A 224 -11.39 -9.87 -2.07
C LEU A 224 -10.03 -9.63 -2.76
N GLY A 225 -9.97 -9.70 -4.10
CA GLY A 225 -8.74 -9.39 -4.86
C GLY A 225 -8.24 -7.98 -4.63
N GLY A 226 -9.11 -6.97 -4.68
CA GLY A 226 -8.74 -5.57 -4.42
C GLY A 226 -8.33 -5.31 -2.96
N LEU A 227 -8.99 -5.98 -2.00
CA LEU A 227 -8.59 -5.91 -0.59
C LEU A 227 -7.27 -6.60 -0.34
N PHE A 228 -7.02 -7.74 -0.98
CA PHE A 228 -5.75 -8.44 -0.89
C PHE A 228 -4.60 -7.62 -1.50
N GLU A 229 -4.81 -6.98 -2.65
CA GLU A 229 -3.82 -6.06 -3.21
C GLU A 229 -3.55 -4.88 -2.25
N THR A 230 -4.58 -4.38 -1.55
CA THR A 230 -4.42 -3.34 -0.51
C THR A 230 -3.61 -3.87 0.69
N LEU A 231 -3.85 -5.11 1.11
CA LEU A 231 -3.10 -5.78 2.18
C LEU A 231 -1.61 -5.89 1.82
N VAL A 232 -1.32 -6.37 0.61
CA VAL A 232 0.05 -6.47 0.07
C VAL A 232 0.71 -5.09 -0.01
N CYS A 233 -0.02 -4.06 -0.49
CA CYS A 233 0.48 -2.69 -0.55
C CYS A 233 0.92 -2.16 0.82
N ARG A 234 0.09 -2.35 1.85
CA ARG A 234 0.40 -1.95 3.24
C ARG A 234 1.71 -2.57 3.72
N ASP A 235 1.83 -3.90 3.56
CA ASP A 235 2.99 -4.62 4.07
C ASP A 235 4.26 -4.28 3.28
N LEU A 236 4.18 -4.21 1.95
CA LEU A 236 5.33 -3.80 1.12
C LEU A 236 5.81 -2.37 1.45
N LEU A 237 4.90 -1.42 1.67
CA LEU A 237 5.27 -0.06 2.07
C LEU A 237 6.04 -0.05 3.41
N THR A 238 5.62 -0.88 4.35
CA THR A 238 6.29 -1.02 5.65
C THR A 238 7.65 -1.72 5.50
N PHE A 239 7.73 -2.79 4.71
CA PHE A 239 8.99 -3.51 4.48
C PHE A 239 10.03 -2.66 3.73
N ILE A 240 9.59 -1.85 2.76
CA ILE A 240 10.48 -0.94 2.02
C ILE A 240 11.13 0.09 2.94
N ASP A 241 10.43 0.56 3.98
CA ASP A 241 10.99 1.48 4.96
C ASP A 241 12.14 0.87 5.79
N THR A 242 12.27 -0.47 5.81
CA THR A 242 13.37 -1.19 6.47
C THR A 242 14.57 -1.44 5.55
N LEU A 243 14.40 -1.30 4.23
CA LEU A 243 15.46 -1.53 3.27
C LEU A 243 16.56 -0.46 3.37
N PRO A 244 17.84 -0.82 3.17
CA PRO A 244 18.94 0.13 3.26
C PRO A 244 18.82 1.22 2.18
N GLY A 245 19.22 2.43 2.58
CA GLY A 245 19.18 3.60 1.70
C GLY A 245 18.03 4.56 2.02
N VAL A 246 18.05 5.73 1.41
CA VAL A 246 17.03 6.77 1.57
C VAL A 246 16.45 7.05 0.19
N GLY A 247 15.13 6.92 0.05
CA GLY A 247 14.44 7.19 -1.21
C GLY A 247 14.00 5.93 -1.95
N ASN A 248 14.04 4.76 -1.28
CA ASN A 248 13.37 3.56 -1.78
C ASN A 248 11.89 3.86 -2.02
N SER A 249 11.29 3.27 -3.04
CA SER A 249 9.92 3.60 -3.43
C SER A 249 9.11 2.38 -3.84
N LEU A 250 7.81 2.44 -3.56
CA LEU A 250 6.80 1.57 -4.15
C LEU A 250 6.09 2.34 -5.26
N ALA A 251 5.99 1.72 -6.41
CA ALA A 251 5.30 2.26 -7.56
C ALA A 251 4.49 1.16 -8.27
N TYR A 252 3.70 1.52 -9.27
CA TYR A 252 3.07 0.56 -10.19
C TYR A 252 3.40 0.93 -11.63
N TYR A 253 3.29 -0.03 -12.54
CA TYR A 253 3.47 0.24 -13.96
C TYR A 253 2.16 0.11 -14.71
N ARG A 254 1.90 1.04 -15.62
CA ARG A 254 0.82 0.93 -16.59
C ARG A 254 1.16 1.71 -17.84
N ASP A 255 1.05 1.05 -19.00
CA ASP A 255 1.23 1.69 -20.29
C ASP A 255 -0.13 1.97 -21.00
N ASP A 256 -0.03 2.63 -22.15
CA ASP A 256 -1.16 2.95 -23.03
C ASP A 256 -1.71 1.72 -23.80
N LYS A 257 -0.99 0.61 -23.79
CA LYS A 257 -1.39 -0.66 -24.42
C LYS A 257 -2.06 -1.63 -23.44
N GLY A 258 -2.21 -1.21 -22.16
CA GLY A 258 -2.87 -1.98 -21.12
C GLY A 258 -1.99 -3.03 -20.44
N LEU A 259 -0.66 -2.96 -20.63
CA LEU A 259 0.28 -3.69 -19.79
C LEU A 259 0.34 -3.01 -18.42
N GLU A 260 0.07 -3.79 -17.37
CA GLU A 260 0.08 -3.31 -15.98
C GLU A 260 0.86 -4.30 -15.12
N VAL A 261 1.61 -3.77 -14.14
CA VAL A 261 2.28 -4.52 -13.07
C VAL A 261 1.94 -3.83 -11.76
N ASP A 262 1.47 -4.60 -10.79
CA ASP A 262 0.83 -4.05 -9.58
C ASP A 262 1.83 -3.32 -8.69
N PHE A 263 3.00 -3.89 -8.44
CA PHE A 263 4.01 -3.28 -7.58
C PHE A 263 5.40 -3.37 -8.18
N ILE A 264 6.09 -2.25 -8.16
CA ILE A 264 7.50 -2.12 -8.49
C ILE A 264 8.19 -1.50 -7.29
N ILE A 265 9.23 -2.16 -6.81
CA ILE A 265 10.08 -1.69 -5.73
C ILE A 265 11.38 -1.23 -6.35
N GLU A 266 11.70 0.05 -6.18
CA GLU A 266 12.95 0.64 -6.66
C GLU A 266 13.76 1.13 -5.46
N LEU A 267 15.01 0.67 -5.38
CA LEU A 267 15.94 1.10 -4.34
C LEU A 267 16.65 2.38 -4.74
N ALA A 268 17.16 3.10 -3.76
CA ALA A 268 17.92 4.34 -3.98
C ALA A 268 19.16 4.18 -4.86
N ASP A 269 19.72 2.96 -4.96
CA ASP A 269 20.86 2.61 -5.80
C ASP A 269 20.47 2.24 -7.25
N GLY A 270 19.18 2.23 -7.58
CA GLY A 270 18.63 1.94 -8.89
C GLY A 270 18.35 0.46 -9.15
N ARG A 271 18.61 -0.43 -8.19
CA ARG A 271 18.11 -1.81 -8.26
C ARG A 271 16.60 -1.80 -8.14
N TRP A 272 15.93 -2.70 -8.83
CA TRP A 272 14.48 -2.79 -8.80
C TRP A 272 13.99 -4.23 -8.93
N GLY A 273 12.78 -4.47 -8.45
CA GLY A 273 12.07 -5.71 -8.61
C GLY A 273 10.58 -5.45 -8.75
N ALA A 274 9.81 -6.45 -9.21
CA ALA A 274 8.39 -6.26 -9.42
C ALA A 274 7.56 -7.51 -9.08
N PHE A 275 6.34 -7.24 -8.63
CA PHE A 275 5.35 -8.24 -8.31
C PHE A 275 4.00 -7.97 -8.94
N GLU A 276 3.34 -9.03 -9.39
CA GLU A 276 1.92 -9.06 -9.69
C GLU A 276 1.19 -9.83 -8.59
N VAL A 277 0.03 -9.34 -8.16
CA VAL A 277 -0.73 -9.93 -7.05
C VAL A 277 -1.85 -10.83 -7.59
N LYS A 278 -1.98 -12.03 -7.05
CA LYS A 278 -3.03 -12.99 -7.40
C LYS A 278 -3.62 -13.61 -6.13
N LEU A 279 -4.92 -13.84 -6.10
CA LEU A 279 -5.56 -14.50 -4.95
C LEU A 279 -5.06 -15.92 -4.71
N SER A 280 -4.62 -16.62 -5.76
CA SER A 280 -4.08 -17.97 -5.65
C SER A 280 -3.07 -18.26 -6.75
N SER A 281 -2.25 -19.28 -6.57
CA SER A 281 -1.32 -19.78 -7.59
C SER A 281 -2.04 -20.25 -8.88
N MET A 282 -3.29 -20.71 -8.79
CA MET A 282 -4.12 -21.03 -9.96
C MET A 282 -4.47 -19.79 -10.80
N GLY A 283 -4.36 -18.59 -10.24
CA GLY A 283 -4.52 -17.33 -10.96
C GLY A 283 -3.31 -16.95 -11.81
N ILE A 284 -2.19 -17.68 -11.70
CA ILE A 284 -1.00 -17.49 -12.52
C ILE A 284 -1.20 -18.22 -13.85
N THR A 285 -1.84 -17.53 -14.79
CA THR A 285 -2.07 -18.04 -16.14
C THR A 285 -0.83 -17.80 -17.01
N ASP A 286 -0.70 -18.56 -18.13
CA ASP A 286 0.37 -18.33 -19.13
C ASP A 286 0.40 -16.87 -19.58
N ARG A 287 -0.77 -16.25 -19.77
CA ARG A 287 -0.88 -14.83 -20.10
C ARG A 287 -0.30 -13.90 -19.03
N ALA A 288 -0.45 -14.24 -17.75
CA ALA A 288 0.14 -13.44 -16.67
C ALA A 288 1.67 -13.56 -16.67
N VAL A 289 2.18 -14.76 -16.91
CA VAL A 289 3.62 -15.05 -17.09
C VAL A 289 4.18 -14.28 -18.27
N GLU A 290 3.56 -14.39 -19.45
CA GLU A 290 3.95 -13.66 -20.66
C GLU A 290 3.98 -12.14 -20.45
N ARG A 291 3.03 -11.61 -19.68
CA ARG A 291 2.99 -10.18 -19.35
C ARG A 291 4.19 -9.72 -18.54
N LEU A 292 4.62 -10.46 -17.53
CA LEU A 292 5.81 -10.13 -16.75
C LEU A 292 7.09 -10.24 -17.58
N HIS A 293 7.23 -11.26 -18.43
CA HIS A 293 8.36 -11.36 -19.35
C HIS A 293 8.39 -10.20 -20.34
N LYS A 294 7.26 -9.88 -20.94
CA LYS A 294 7.14 -8.74 -21.84
C LYS A 294 7.47 -7.40 -21.15
N PHE A 295 7.05 -7.27 -19.89
CA PHE A 295 7.41 -6.09 -19.09
C PHE A 295 8.93 -6.00 -18.90
N ARG A 296 9.60 -7.12 -18.54
CA ARG A 296 11.05 -7.19 -18.43
C ARG A 296 11.74 -6.76 -19.72
N GLU A 297 11.37 -7.37 -20.86
CA GLU A 297 11.93 -7.04 -22.18
C GLU A 297 11.75 -5.56 -22.52
N LEU A 298 10.57 -5.00 -22.21
CA LEU A 298 10.29 -3.59 -22.49
C LEU A 298 11.16 -2.65 -21.65
N MET A 299 11.46 -3.03 -20.40
CA MET A 299 12.28 -2.19 -19.50
C MET A 299 13.76 -2.31 -19.83
N THR A 300 14.28 -3.51 -20.03
CA THR A 300 15.71 -3.76 -20.26
C THR A 300 16.13 -3.52 -21.70
N GLY A 301 15.22 -3.71 -22.67
CA GLY A 301 15.47 -3.49 -24.10
C GLY A 301 15.42 -2.03 -24.55
N ASN A 302 15.15 -1.08 -23.66
CA ASN A 302 15.05 0.33 -24.02
C ASN A 302 16.38 1.09 -23.75
N PRO A 303 17.16 1.43 -24.81
CA PRO A 303 18.43 2.12 -24.65
C PRO A 303 18.33 3.51 -23.99
N MET A 304 17.14 4.12 -24.04
CA MET A 304 16.89 5.45 -23.48
C MET A 304 16.72 5.43 -21.96
N THR A 305 16.31 4.32 -21.38
CA THR A 305 16.09 4.19 -19.94
C THR A 305 17.33 3.72 -19.20
N GLN A 306 18.24 2.99 -19.87
CA GLN A 306 19.40 2.33 -19.29
C GLN A 306 19.04 1.51 -18.02
N THR A 307 17.83 0.95 -18.02
CA THR A 307 17.32 0.20 -16.87
C THR A 307 18.07 -1.13 -16.78
N SER A 308 18.61 -1.42 -15.61
CA SER A 308 19.26 -2.71 -15.34
C SER A 308 18.25 -3.86 -15.38
N GLU A 309 18.74 -5.09 -15.44
CA GLU A 309 17.91 -6.27 -15.18
C GLU A 309 17.27 -6.15 -13.79
N PRO A 310 16.01 -6.60 -13.62
CA PRO A 310 15.37 -6.63 -12.31
C PRO A 310 16.09 -7.62 -11.38
N SER A 311 16.21 -7.27 -10.12
CA SER A 311 16.71 -8.20 -9.10
C SER A 311 15.78 -9.40 -8.95
N PHE A 312 14.48 -9.19 -9.13
CA PHE A 312 13.47 -10.23 -9.15
C PHE A 312 12.23 -9.81 -9.91
N LEU A 313 11.51 -10.79 -10.45
CA LEU A 313 10.15 -10.65 -10.96
C LEU A 313 9.32 -11.82 -10.44
N GLY A 314 8.05 -11.58 -10.13
CA GLY A 314 7.23 -12.68 -9.65
C GLY A 314 5.81 -12.31 -9.28
N PHE A 315 5.19 -13.26 -8.61
CA PHE A 315 3.81 -13.19 -8.13
C PHE A 315 3.77 -13.28 -6.61
N ILE A 316 3.00 -12.40 -5.99
CA ILE A 316 2.54 -12.58 -4.61
C ILE A 316 1.17 -13.22 -4.66
N VAL A 317 1.04 -14.40 -4.07
CA VAL A 317 -0.21 -15.16 -4.09
C VAL A 317 -0.84 -15.23 -2.70
N GLY A 318 -2.15 -15.04 -2.63
CA GLY A 318 -2.90 -15.13 -1.37
C GLY A 318 -2.94 -16.57 -0.87
N GLN A 319 -3.28 -17.51 -1.74
CA GLN A 319 -3.30 -18.94 -1.43
C GLN A 319 -2.10 -19.63 -2.09
N GLY A 320 -1.30 -20.32 -1.30
CA GLY A 320 -0.15 -21.10 -1.73
C GLY A 320 0.49 -21.79 -0.54
N GLU A 321 1.20 -22.91 -0.81
CA GLU A 321 1.88 -23.71 0.23
C GLU A 321 3.39 -23.49 0.25
N PHE A 322 3.98 -23.10 -0.89
CA PHE A 322 5.42 -22.98 -1.03
C PHE A 322 5.82 -21.70 -1.74
N ALA A 323 6.88 -21.05 -1.24
CA ALA A 323 7.64 -20.07 -1.99
C ALA A 323 8.64 -20.81 -2.87
N TYR A 324 8.69 -20.48 -4.16
CA TYR A 324 9.60 -21.12 -5.11
C TYR A 324 9.91 -20.21 -6.31
N GLN A 325 10.98 -20.54 -7.00
CA GLN A 325 11.32 -19.97 -8.29
C GLN A 325 10.92 -20.98 -9.38
N ARG A 326 10.23 -20.48 -10.38
CA ARG A 326 9.84 -21.22 -11.59
C ARG A 326 11.04 -21.44 -12.50
N ASP A 327 10.94 -22.39 -13.43
CA ASP A 327 11.98 -22.67 -14.44
C ASP A 327 12.24 -21.47 -15.37
N ASP A 328 11.25 -20.57 -15.53
CA ASP A 328 11.36 -19.34 -16.32
C ASP A 328 11.98 -18.17 -15.52
N GLY A 329 12.39 -18.41 -14.27
CA GLY A 329 13.04 -17.45 -13.39
C GLY A 329 12.07 -16.57 -12.58
N LEU A 330 10.76 -16.65 -12.81
CA LEU A 330 9.77 -15.90 -12.03
C LEU A 330 9.58 -16.51 -10.64
N LEU A 331 9.40 -15.64 -9.65
CA LEU A 331 9.12 -16.05 -8.28
C LEU A 331 7.62 -16.27 -8.05
N VAL A 332 7.27 -17.24 -7.23
CA VAL A 332 5.93 -17.43 -6.70
C VAL A 332 6.02 -17.43 -5.18
N LEU A 333 5.49 -16.39 -4.56
CA LEU A 333 5.59 -16.14 -3.13
C LEU A 333 4.19 -16.13 -2.51
N PRO A 334 3.83 -17.14 -1.70
CA PRO A 334 2.68 -16.97 -0.82
C PRO A 334 2.88 -15.76 0.07
N TYR A 335 1.84 -14.96 0.21
CA TYR A 335 1.88 -13.73 1.01
C TYR A 335 2.42 -13.98 2.44
N ALA A 336 2.03 -15.09 3.04
CA ALA A 336 2.46 -15.46 4.39
C ALA A 336 3.97 -15.72 4.53
N CYS A 337 4.68 -15.93 3.41
CA CYS A 337 6.13 -16.16 3.42
C CYS A 337 6.95 -14.86 3.47
N ILE A 338 6.36 -13.71 3.17
CA ILE A 338 7.13 -12.47 2.95
C ILE A 338 7.42 -11.80 4.29
N GLU A 339 8.67 -11.40 4.47
CA GLU A 339 9.16 -10.63 5.62
C GLU A 339 10.07 -9.48 5.16
N PRO A 340 10.41 -8.52 6.04
CA PRO A 340 11.29 -7.38 5.74
C PRO A 340 12.64 -7.74 5.13
#